data_fccd41edcd207fe4ad2008d95b42af22
#
_entry.id   fccd41edcd207fe4ad2008d95b42af22
#
_cell.length_a   1.000
_cell.length_b   1.000
_cell.length_c   1.000
_cell.angle_alpha   90.00
_cell.angle_beta   90.00
_cell.angle_gamma   90.00
#
_symmetry.space_group_name_H-M   'P 1'
#
loop_
_entity.id
_entity.type
_entity.pdbx_description
1 polymer ?
#
loop_
_entity_poly.entity_id
_entity_poly.type
_entity_poly.pdbx_seq_one_letter_code
_entity_poly.pdbx_strand_id
1 'polypeptide(L)' 'MNEKPSGAPVRPVLPTLLTSKEVAAALQVSSATLSRWRQTGHGPRVVWLTPYAPRYRPEDVAAWLARSAA' A
#
# COMPACT_ATOMS: atom_id res chain seq x y z
N MET A 1 -6.70 1.36 33.54
CA MET A 1 -6.71 1.60 33.06
C MET A 1 -6.38 1.56 32.27
N ASN A 2 -6.36 1.67 32.16
CA ASN A 2 -6.07 1.75 31.34
C ASN A 2 -5.61 1.89 30.54
N GLU A 3 -5.54 1.84 30.36
CA GLU A 3 -5.18 2.04 29.67
C GLU A 3 -4.67 2.19 28.83
N LYS A 4 -4.54 2.17 28.88
CA LYS A 4 -4.26 2.41 28.14
C LYS A 4 -3.95 2.70 27.35
N PRO A 5 -3.92 2.73 27.22
CA PRO A 5 -3.76 3.14 26.42
C PRO A 5 -3.32 3.50 25.83
N SER A 6 -3.34 3.55 25.99
CA SER A 6 -3.10 3.99 25.45
C SER A 6 -2.45 4.11 24.95
N GLY A 7 -2.66 3.92 25.18
CA GLY A 7 -1.76 3.96 24.93
C GLY A 7 -0.95 3.93 24.13
N ALA A 8 -0.92 3.43 24.03
CA ALA A 8 -0.38 3.41 22.80
C ALA A 8 0.32 4.59 22.23
N PRO A 9 0.12 5.75 22.67
CA PRO A 9 0.78 6.89 22.05
C PRO A 9 2.28 6.86 22.05
N VAL A 10 2.85 6.00 22.86
CA VAL A 10 4.31 5.91 22.89
C VAL A 10 4.89 5.13 21.74
N ARG A 11 4.04 4.48 20.96
CA ARG A 11 4.56 3.75 19.80
C ARG A 11 4.98 4.73 18.73
N PRO A 12 6.06 4.40 18.01
CA PRO A 12 6.40 5.22 16.85
C PRO A 12 5.27 5.19 15.86
N VAL A 13 5.07 6.29 15.18
CA VAL A 13 4.09 6.36 14.10
C VAL A 13 4.71 5.75 12.87
N LEU A 14 4.26 4.59 12.50
CA LEU A 14 4.72 3.91 11.31
C LEU A 14 3.63 3.91 10.26
N PRO A 15 3.99 4.08 8.98
CA PRO A 15 2.99 4.01 7.94
C PRO A 15 2.40 2.61 7.87
N THR A 16 1.12 2.53 7.58
CA THR A 16 0.46 1.27 7.30
C THR A 16 0.74 0.91 5.84
N LEU A 17 1.33 -0.25 5.63
CA LEU A 17 1.61 -0.71 4.29
C LEU A 17 0.52 -1.66 3.84
N LEU A 18 0.20 -1.59 2.55
CA LEU A 18 -0.83 -2.44 1.95
C LEU A 18 -0.15 -3.55 1.16
N THR A 19 -0.74 -4.73 1.23
CA THR A 19 -0.27 -5.86 0.41
C THR A 19 -0.77 -5.70 -1.02
N SER A 20 -0.18 -6.44 -1.94
CA SER A 20 -0.65 -6.47 -3.32
C SER A 20 -2.11 -6.90 -3.39
N LYS A 21 -2.50 -7.87 -2.58
CA LYS A 21 -3.88 -8.36 -2.56
C LYS A 21 -4.84 -7.26 -2.13
N GLU A 22 -4.46 -6.51 -1.10
CA GLU A 22 -5.29 -5.40 -0.61
C GLU A 22 -5.42 -4.30 -1.65
N VAL A 23 -4.33 -3.96 -2.33
CA VAL A 23 -4.36 -2.92 -3.36
C VAL A 23 -5.16 -3.38 -4.57
N ALA A 24 -4.97 -4.63 -5.00
CA ALA A 24 -5.73 -5.16 -6.11
C ALA A 24 -7.23 -5.12 -5.83
N ALA A 25 -7.63 -5.50 -4.61
CA ALA A 25 -9.02 -5.44 -4.20
C ALA A 25 -9.55 -4.02 -4.19
N ALA A 26 -8.77 -3.10 -3.64
CA ALA A 26 -9.17 -1.69 -3.55
C ALA A 26 -9.31 -1.06 -4.94
N LEU A 27 -8.42 -1.40 -5.86
CA LEU A 27 -8.47 -0.88 -7.22
C LEU A 27 -9.39 -1.69 -8.13
N GLN A 28 -9.92 -2.81 -7.62
CA GLN A 28 -10.82 -3.68 -8.36
C GLN A 28 -10.17 -4.25 -9.63
N VAL A 29 -8.91 -4.62 -9.50
CA VAL A 29 -8.18 -5.29 -10.57
C VAL A 29 -7.71 -6.64 -10.07
N SER A 30 -7.32 -7.52 -10.98
CA SER A 30 -6.80 -8.82 -10.58
C SER A 30 -5.38 -8.69 -10.03
N SER A 31 -4.98 -9.66 -9.22
CA SER A 31 -3.61 -9.73 -8.74
C SER A 31 -2.61 -9.85 -9.89
N ALA A 32 -2.99 -10.56 -10.93
CA ALA A 32 -2.14 -10.70 -12.12
C ALA A 32 -1.95 -9.35 -12.82
N THR A 33 -3.00 -8.55 -12.92
CA THR A 33 -2.90 -7.22 -13.50
C THR A 33 -1.95 -6.34 -12.70
N LEU A 34 -2.10 -6.34 -11.38
CA LEU A 34 -1.24 -5.52 -10.53
C LEU A 34 0.21 -5.98 -10.61
N SER A 35 0.43 -7.29 -10.66
CA SER A 35 1.79 -7.84 -10.80
C SER A 35 2.41 -7.41 -12.13
N ARG A 36 1.64 -7.45 -13.20
CA ARG A 36 2.12 -7.01 -14.51
C ARG A 36 2.47 -5.52 -14.49
N TRP A 37 1.66 -4.72 -13.80
CA TRP A 37 1.94 -3.29 -13.68
C TRP A 37 3.28 -3.05 -12.99
N ARG A 38 3.60 -3.82 -11.93
CA ARG A 38 4.90 -3.69 -11.27
C ARG A 38 6.04 -3.94 -12.23
N GLN A 39 5.87 -4.94 -13.10
CA GLN A 39 6.92 -5.31 -14.04
C GLN A 39 7.12 -4.27 -15.14
N THR A 40 6.09 -3.54 -15.47
CA THR A 40 6.13 -2.59 -16.60
C THR A 40 6.19 -1.14 -16.15
N GLY A 41 6.28 -0.90 -14.85
CA GLY A 41 6.36 0.46 -14.34
C GLY A 41 5.04 1.20 -14.30
N HIS A 42 3.93 0.48 -14.40
CA HIS A 42 2.60 1.06 -14.27
C HIS A 42 2.09 0.91 -12.85
N GLY A 43 0.97 1.58 -12.57
CA GLY A 43 0.32 1.46 -11.27
C GLY A 43 0.97 2.31 -10.21
N PRO A 44 0.52 2.15 -8.96
CA PRO A 44 1.07 2.91 -7.85
C PRO A 44 2.53 2.53 -7.58
N ARG A 45 3.24 3.45 -6.94
CA ARG A 45 4.62 3.21 -6.53
C ARG A 45 4.65 2.04 -5.55
N VAL A 46 5.62 1.15 -5.74
CA VAL A 46 5.78 -0.03 -4.92
C VAL A 46 6.98 0.12 -3.99
N VAL A 47 6.86 -0.41 -2.78
CA VAL A 47 7.96 -0.52 -1.82
C VAL A 47 8.33 -1.99 -1.72
N TRP A 48 9.58 -2.31 -1.98
CA TRP A 48 10.07 -3.68 -1.90
C TRP A 48 10.72 -3.88 -0.54
N LEU A 49 10.04 -4.63 0.35
CA LEU A 49 10.63 -4.96 1.64
C LEU A 49 11.72 -6.01 1.48
N THR A 50 11.49 -6.95 0.61
CA THR A 50 12.47 -7.94 0.15
C THR A 50 12.21 -8.13 -1.34
N PRO A 51 13.07 -8.86 -2.07
CA PRO A 51 12.79 -9.13 -3.49
C PRO A 51 11.47 -9.86 -3.73
N TYR A 52 10.85 -10.41 -2.68
CA TYR A 52 9.62 -11.18 -2.82
C TYR A 52 8.45 -10.58 -2.06
N ALA A 53 8.63 -9.40 -1.48
CA ALA A 53 7.60 -8.81 -0.62
C ALA A 53 7.28 -7.38 -1.04
N PRO A 54 6.53 -7.20 -2.11
CA PRO A 54 6.09 -5.86 -2.51
C PRO A 54 5.00 -5.36 -1.57
N ARG A 55 5.06 -4.08 -1.26
CA ARG A 55 4.04 -3.41 -0.44
C ARG A 55 3.76 -2.04 -1.05
N TYR A 56 2.65 -1.45 -0.67
CA TYR A 56 2.23 -0.15 -1.18
C TYR A 56 1.90 0.76 -0.02
N ARG A 57 2.29 2.02 -0.13
CA ARG A 57 1.86 3.02 0.85
C ARG A 57 0.52 3.59 0.41
N PRO A 58 -0.43 3.78 1.36
CA PRO A 58 -1.73 4.34 0.98
C PRO A 58 -1.64 5.66 0.24
N GLU A 59 -0.72 6.54 0.65
CA GLU A 59 -0.56 7.83 0.00
C GLU A 59 -0.07 7.70 -1.44
N ASP A 60 0.73 6.68 -1.74
CA ASP A 60 1.19 6.44 -3.10
C ASP A 60 0.06 5.93 -3.99
N VAL A 61 -0.80 5.09 -3.43
CA VAL A 61 -1.98 4.60 -4.15
C VAL A 61 -2.93 5.76 -4.44
N ALA A 62 -3.17 6.60 -3.45
CA ALA A 62 -4.03 7.76 -3.60
C ALA A 62 -3.48 8.73 -4.66
N ALA A 63 -2.17 8.98 -4.62
CA ALA A 63 -1.54 9.87 -5.59
C ALA A 63 -1.65 9.33 -7.02
N TRP A 64 -1.44 8.02 -7.17
CA TRP A 64 -1.57 7.40 -8.48
C TRP A 64 -3.00 7.48 -8.99
N LEU A 65 -3.99 7.23 -8.13
CA LEU A 65 -5.39 7.35 -8.50
C LEU A 65 -5.73 8.77 -8.94
N ALA A 66 -5.25 9.76 -8.22
CA ALA A 66 -5.51 11.17 -8.57
C ALA A 66 -4.97 11.50 -9.95
N ARG A 67 -3.77 11.02 -10.28
CA ARG A 67 -3.18 11.24 -11.60
C ARG A 67 -3.95 10.50 -12.69
N SER A 68 -4.40 9.29 -12.38
CA SER A 68 -5.09 8.45 -13.35
C SER A 68 -6.50 8.94 -13.64
N ALA A 69 -7.11 9.63 -12.69
CA ALA A 69 -8.48 10.11 -12.82
C ALA A 69 -8.55 11.48 -13.54
N ALA A 70 -7.42 12.11 -13.77
CA ALA A 70 -7.38 13.45 -14.36
C ALA A 70 -7.83 13.47 -15.81
#